data_af3fd3824640105d168b2dc43b016e96
#
_entry.id   af3fd3824640105d168b2dc43b016e96
#
_cell.length_a   1.000
_cell.length_b   1.000
_cell.length_c   1.000
_cell.angle_alpha   90.00
_cell.angle_beta   90.00
_cell.angle_gamma   90.00
#
_symmetry.space_group_name_H-M   'P 1'
#
loop_
_entity.id
_entity.type
_entity.pdbx_description
1 polymer ?
#
loop_
_entity_poly.entity_id
_entity_poly.type
_entity_poly.pdbx_seq_one_letter_code
_entity_poly.pdbx_strand_id
1 'polypeptide(L)'
;CRVDYRLDNEGNIYILELNSMASLGDTGSYVHAAKVAGYTFQTMVNRMLDVAVERYFGSQQMDQISVEEPQSKSKKDPLRIRLRSYLRGNLRTMEDDLEKMVEINSYVENIEGVNSLGRWISNKLGQINFHRHVYSRAEFGNILYLTNHMNDTNDILIVGNMDNPVDFEDYNSFLEEKGRIYGTGVARGKGGIAVLLGALKALRYTRTLRKVKVGILLIPDESFGQRSSKPIIDEVSKKSKSVLGLSGAGLSGEIMASCSGTLRYEIEINRRQNKQGLKSSSEVSDPILYASQKINALRKLNYESDGIFITITGLQTKGMEDQPSYHAALSFVIRYRNPDQRIRLEDQVNQIFASKSQDNIKVHVTKRPQIKPFLENEKTLNFYNQIEKIAKLIEIRISKAENSIVSCLSNISGGVPALDGFGPVTGAYGTNNEHIVRDSLIDRSVLLAYLIYLSSKNFEI
;
A
#
# COMPACT_ATOMS: atom_id res chain seq x y z
N CYS A 1 -18.43 22.10 -29.10
CA CYS A 1 -18.44 23.57 -29.21
C CYS A 1 -19.81 24.10 -28.83
N ARG A 2 -19.88 25.43 -28.51
CA ARG A 2 -21.11 26.20 -28.32
C ARG A 2 -21.26 27.14 -29.48
N VAL A 3 -22.46 27.22 -30.02
CA VAL A 3 -22.83 28.22 -31.07
C VAL A 3 -23.82 29.18 -30.47
N ASP A 4 -23.45 30.45 -30.40
CA ASP A 4 -24.34 31.50 -29.92
C ASP A 4 -24.97 32.18 -31.14
N TYR A 5 -26.28 32.33 -31.16
CA TYR A 5 -27.02 32.93 -32.26
C TYR A 5 -28.14 33.83 -31.78
N ARG A 6 -28.59 34.67 -32.68
CA ARG A 6 -29.75 35.56 -32.50
C ARG A 6 -30.76 35.34 -33.61
N LEU A 7 -32.00 35.49 -33.28
CA LEU A 7 -33.11 35.54 -34.26
C LEU A 7 -33.54 37.00 -34.47
N ASP A 8 -33.82 37.38 -35.70
CA ASP A 8 -34.51 38.59 -35.98
C ASP A 8 -36.04 38.45 -35.84
N ASN A 9 -36.79 39.51 -36.09
CA ASN A 9 -38.25 39.50 -35.98
C ASN A 9 -38.92 38.67 -37.06
N GLU A 10 -38.17 38.27 -38.11
CA GLU A 10 -38.65 37.48 -39.26
C GLU A 10 -38.25 35.97 -39.06
N GLY A 11 -37.50 35.64 -38.00
CA GLY A 11 -37.09 34.29 -37.69
C GLY A 11 -35.77 33.87 -38.38
N ASN A 12 -35.03 34.79 -38.97
CA ASN A 12 -33.71 34.48 -39.55
C ASN A 12 -32.67 34.30 -38.45
N ILE A 13 -31.77 33.32 -38.64
CA ILE A 13 -30.74 32.97 -37.65
C ILE A 13 -29.43 33.67 -37.98
N TYR A 14 -28.89 34.42 -37.05
CA TYR A 14 -27.60 35.09 -37.15
C TYR A 14 -26.63 34.45 -36.11
N ILE A 15 -25.57 33.82 -36.58
CA ILE A 15 -24.53 33.25 -35.72
C ILE A 15 -23.66 34.37 -35.22
N LEU A 16 -23.59 34.52 -33.89
CA LEU A 16 -22.79 35.55 -33.22
C LEU A 16 -21.38 35.10 -32.99
N GLU A 17 -21.21 33.88 -32.45
CA GLU A 17 -19.89 33.30 -32.21
C GLU A 17 -19.91 31.76 -32.21
N LEU A 18 -18.75 31.20 -32.50
CA LEU A 18 -18.44 29.78 -32.37
C LEU A 18 -17.41 29.62 -31.27
N ASN A 19 -17.82 29.07 -30.14
CA ASN A 19 -16.91 28.84 -29.02
C ASN A 19 -16.43 27.39 -29.06
N SER A 20 -15.17 27.17 -29.50
CA SER A 20 -14.57 25.84 -29.63
C SER A 20 -14.24 25.20 -28.25
N MET A 21 -14.07 26.01 -27.21
CA MET A 21 -13.80 25.59 -25.84
C MET A 21 -14.92 26.05 -24.92
N ALA A 22 -16.08 25.36 -24.96
CA ALA A 22 -17.16 25.65 -24.03
C ALA A 22 -16.76 25.38 -22.58
N SER A 23 -17.12 26.32 -21.68
CA SER A 23 -16.85 26.12 -20.24
C SER A 23 -17.57 24.89 -19.71
N LEU A 24 -16.85 24.04 -18.98
CA LEU A 24 -17.39 22.89 -18.26
C LEU A 24 -17.68 23.20 -16.78
N GLY A 25 -17.72 24.48 -16.39
CA GLY A 25 -18.10 24.86 -15.03
C GLY A 25 -19.54 24.44 -14.70
N ASP A 26 -19.80 24.10 -13.44
CA ASP A 26 -21.11 23.57 -12.96
C ASP A 26 -22.32 24.46 -13.29
N THR A 27 -22.10 25.77 -13.47
CA THR A 27 -23.10 26.78 -13.83
C THR A 27 -23.11 27.11 -15.33
N GLY A 28 -22.24 26.47 -16.12
CA GLY A 28 -22.11 26.73 -17.55
C GLY A 28 -23.32 26.26 -18.35
N SER A 29 -23.70 27.03 -19.39
CA SER A 29 -24.84 26.72 -20.28
C SER A 29 -24.69 25.33 -20.94
N TYR A 30 -23.46 24.88 -21.23
CA TYR A 30 -23.20 23.59 -21.80
C TYR A 30 -23.56 22.43 -20.85
N VAL A 31 -23.15 22.59 -19.58
CA VAL A 31 -23.47 21.62 -18.52
C VAL A 31 -24.97 21.61 -18.22
N HIS A 32 -25.61 22.78 -18.26
CA HIS A 32 -27.06 22.88 -18.09
C HIS A 32 -27.82 22.16 -19.22
N ALA A 33 -27.44 22.40 -20.48
CA ALA A 33 -28.02 21.69 -21.61
C ALA A 33 -27.85 20.18 -21.55
N ALA A 34 -26.68 19.70 -21.12
CA ALA A 34 -26.44 18.27 -20.90
C ALA A 34 -27.32 17.69 -19.80
N LYS A 35 -27.56 18.44 -18.71
CA LYS A 35 -28.50 18.04 -17.64
C LYS A 35 -29.94 17.92 -18.15
N VAL A 36 -30.39 18.85 -18.99
CA VAL A 36 -31.71 18.81 -19.63
C VAL A 36 -31.83 17.59 -20.56
N ALA A 37 -30.74 17.24 -21.26
CA ALA A 37 -30.65 16.03 -22.10
C ALA A 37 -30.50 14.72 -21.30
N GLY A 38 -30.56 14.76 -19.97
CA GLY A 38 -30.51 13.56 -19.10
C GLY A 38 -29.12 13.14 -18.66
N TYR A 39 -28.05 13.87 -19.02
CA TYR A 39 -26.71 13.58 -18.57
C TYR A 39 -26.42 14.16 -17.18
N THR A 40 -25.74 13.42 -16.34
CA THR A 40 -25.04 14.02 -15.20
C THR A 40 -23.73 14.66 -15.70
N PHE A 41 -23.13 15.54 -14.91
CA PHE A 41 -21.82 16.11 -15.26
C PHE A 41 -20.79 15.02 -15.59
N GLN A 42 -20.72 13.98 -14.77
CA GLN A 42 -19.78 12.88 -14.94
C GLN A 42 -20.06 12.05 -16.20
N THR A 43 -21.31 11.71 -16.48
CA THR A 43 -21.67 10.95 -17.69
C THR A 43 -21.45 11.77 -18.95
N MET A 44 -21.67 13.09 -18.92
CA MET A 44 -21.33 13.99 -19.99
C MET A 44 -19.83 14.00 -20.30
N VAL A 45 -18.98 14.16 -19.27
CA VAL A 45 -17.51 14.16 -19.44
C VAL A 45 -17.02 12.81 -19.96
N ASN A 46 -17.52 11.71 -19.43
CA ASN A 46 -17.17 10.37 -19.93
C ASN A 46 -17.56 10.20 -21.39
N ARG A 47 -18.76 10.67 -21.80
CA ARG A 47 -19.18 10.61 -23.20
C ARG A 47 -18.29 11.46 -24.11
N MET A 48 -17.83 12.62 -23.63
CA MET A 48 -16.87 13.44 -24.39
C MET A 48 -15.54 12.72 -24.59
N LEU A 49 -15.06 12.01 -23.56
CA LEU A 49 -13.84 11.19 -23.64
C LEU A 49 -14.02 10.01 -24.60
N ASP A 50 -15.14 9.30 -24.53
CA ASP A 50 -15.45 8.20 -25.46
C ASP A 50 -15.44 8.64 -26.92
N VAL A 51 -16.10 9.77 -27.22
CA VAL A 51 -16.11 10.35 -28.57
C VAL A 51 -14.71 10.82 -29.01
N ALA A 52 -13.91 11.35 -28.09
CA ALA A 52 -12.53 11.73 -28.40
C ALA A 52 -11.65 10.49 -28.69
N VAL A 53 -11.77 9.44 -27.89
CA VAL A 53 -11.05 8.17 -28.10
C VAL A 53 -11.42 7.58 -29.46
N GLU A 54 -12.72 7.49 -29.79
CA GLU A 54 -13.19 7.00 -31.08
C GLU A 54 -12.63 7.82 -32.26
N ARG A 55 -12.56 9.15 -32.10
CA ARG A 55 -12.05 10.06 -33.12
C ARG A 55 -10.55 10.00 -33.35
N TYR A 56 -9.75 9.86 -32.27
CA TYR A 56 -8.29 9.95 -32.34
C TYR A 56 -7.59 8.61 -32.47
N PHE A 57 -8.21 7.52 -32.01
CA PHE A 57 -7.60 6.20 -32.00
C PHE A 57 -8.30 5.18 -32.93
N GLY A 58 -9.38 5.60 -33.61
CA GLY A 58 -10.20 4.75 -34.50
C GLY A 58 -11.03 3.75 -33.68
N SER A 59 -12.08 3.24 -34.33
CA SER A 59 -12.84 2.10 -33.82
C SER A 59 -12.01 0.83 -34.00
N GLN A 60 -11.02 0.59 -33.14
CA GLN A 60 -10.67 -0.79 -32.87
C GLN A 60 -11.93 -1.41 -32.27
N GLN A 61 -12.37 -2.50 -32.81
CA GLN A 61 -13.52 -3.28 -32.38
C GLN A 61 -13.49 -3.37 -30.86
N MET A 62 -14.16 -2.44 -30.17
CA MET A 62 -14.72 -2.74 -28.88
C MET A 62 -15.75 -3.81 -29.20
N ASP A 63 -15.44 -5.05 -28.83
CA ASP A 63 -16.46 -6.07 -28.67
C ASP A 63 -17.65 -5.39 -28.03
N GLN A 64 -18.81 -5.55 -28.63
CA GLN A 64 -20.06 -4.99 -28.19
C GLN A 64 -20.22 -5.29 -26.67
N ILE A 65 -19.69 -4.42 -25.85
CA ILE A 65 -20.26 -4.22 -24.54
C ILE A 65 -21.61 -3.63 -24.90
N SER A 66 -22.60 -4.50 -25.01
CA SER A 66 -24.00 -4.12 -24.98
C SER A 66 -24.12 -3.13 -23.83
N VAL A 67 -24.27 -1.86 -24.16
CA VAL A 67 -24.80 -0.86 -23.26
C VAL A 67 -26.22 -1.35 -23.02
N GLU A 68 -26.36 -2.30 -22.09
CA GLU A 68 -27.64 -2.48 -21.43
C GLU A 68 -27.93 -1.10 -20.86
N GLU A 69 -28.92 -0.44 -21.46
CA GLU A 69 -29.56 0.69 -20.81
C GLU A 69 -29.73 0.31 -19.33
N PRO A 70 -29.34 1.16 -18.37
CA PRO A 70 -29.53 0.85 -16.99
C PRO A 70 -31.03 0.77 -16.73
N GLN A 71 -31.64 -0.36 -17.06
CA GLN A 71 -32.92 -0.77 -16.52
C GLN A 71 -32.67 -1.15 -15.06
N SER A 72 -32.56 -0.15 -14.26
CA SER A 72 -33.15 -0.05 -12.93
C SER A 72 -32.80 1.31 -12.42
N LYS A 73 -33.78 2.03 -11.97
CA LYS A 73 -33.63 3.03 -10.92
C LYS A 73 -32.88 2.34 -9.78
N SER A 74 -31.52 2.34 -9.84
CA SER A 74 -30.72 1.85 -8.72
C SER A 74 -31.17 2.71 -7.56
N LYS A 75 -31.84 2.13 -6.58
CA LYS A 75 -32.18 2.82 -5.34
C LYS A 75 -30.87 3.40 -4.87
N LYS A 76 -30.70 4.73 -5.00
CA LYS A 76 -29.48 5.42 -4.59
C LYS A 76 -29.20 4.95 -3.18
N ASP A 77 -28.13 4.19 -2.96
CA ASP A 77 -27.83 3.68 -1.62
C ASP A 77 -27.60 4.88 -0.69
N PRO A 78 -28.55 5.15 0.25
CA PRO A 78 -28.46 6.33 1.09
C PRO A 78 -27.21 6.33 1.97
N LEU A 79 -26.68 5.17 2.30
CA LEU A 79 -25.47 5.06 3.14
C LEU A 79 -24.24 5.52 2.35
N ARG A 80 -24.04 5.05 1.11
CA ARG A 80 -22.94 5.46 0.25
C ARG A 80 -22.87 6.97 0.09
N ILE A 81 -24.02 7.60 -0.22
CA ILE A 81 -24.10 9.04 -0.42
C ILE A 81 -23.72 9.79 0.86
N ARG A 82 -24.23 9.35 2.01
CA ARG A 82 -23.94 9.97 3.31
C ARG A 82 -22.49 9.83 3.71
N LEU A 83 -21.86 8.66 3.49
CA LEU A 83 -20.45 8.43 3.76
C LEU A 83 -19.59 9.36 2.89
N ARG A 84 -19.85 9.41 1.59
CA ARG A 84 -19.08 10.24 0.65
C ARG A 84 -19.24 11.74 0.95
N SER A 85 -20.45 12.17 1.25
CA SER A 85 -20.71 13.59 1.61
C SER A 85 -19.97 13.98 2.89
N TYR A 86 -20.02 13.13 3.93
CA TYR A 86 -19.29 13.37 5.17
C TYR A 86 -17.78 13.48 4.92
N LEU A 87 -17.20 12.52 4.19
CA LEU A 87 -15.76 12.47 3.92
C LEU A 87 -15.29 13.66 3.08
N ARG A 88 -16.06 14.07 2.07
CA ARG A 88 -15.76 15.30 1.31
C ARG A 88 -15.72 16.54 2.19
N GLY A 89 -16.70 16.70 3.08
CA GLY A 89 -16.74 17.81 4.03
C GLY A 89 -15.64 17.78 5.10
N ASN A 90 -14.99 16.62 5.30
CA ASN A 90 -13.95 16.44 6.31
C ASN A 90 -12.56 16.10 5.72
N LEU A 91 -12.37 16.28 4.41
CA LEU A 91 -11.09 15.95 3.75
C LEU A 91 -9.92 16.69 4.40
N ARG A 92 -10.07 17.98 4.69
CA ARG A 92 -9.04 18.78 5.36
C ARG A 92 -8.66 18.19 6.72
N THR A 93 -9.64 17.73 7.50
CA THR A 93 -9.37 17.07 8.78
C THR A 93 -8.58 15.75 8.61
N MET A 94 -8.83 15.02 7.52
CA MET A 94 -8.05 13.81 7.21
C MET A 94 -6.61 14.14 6.82
N GLU A 95 -6.40 15.23 6.10
CA GLU A 95 -5.07 15.77 5.75
C GLU A 95 -4.32 16.23 7.00
N ASP A 96 -4.97 17.01 7.87
CA ASP A 96 -4.38 17.45 9.14
C ASP A 96 -4.02 16.27 10.05
N ASP A 97 -4.85 15.22 10.10
CA ASP A 97 -4.54 13.98 10.83
C ASP A 97 -3.34 13.25 10.19
N LEU A 98 -3.22 13.23 8.86
CA LEU A 98 -2.09 12.63 8.15
C LEU A 98 -0.79 13.44 8.35
N GLU A 99 -0.85 14.76 8.26
CA GLU A 99 0.26 15.67 8.54
C GLU A 99 0.81 15.43 9.95
N LYS A 100 -0.06 15.40 10.96
CA LYS A 100 0.33 15.08 12.34
C LYS A 100 1.00 13.72 12.48
N MET A 101 0.55 12.71 11.76
CA MET A 101 1.21 11.40 11.74
C MET A 101 2.57 11.46 11.04
N VAL A 102 2.70 12.26 9.97
CA VAL A 102 3.99 12.46 9.27
C VAL A 102 4.98 13.20 10.17
N GLU A 103 4.57 14.22 10.94
CA GLU A 103 5.44 14.92 11.90
C GLU A 103 6.04 13.98 12.96
N ILE A 104 5.38 12.87 13.28
CA ILE A 104 5.91 11.89 14.22
C ILE A 104 6.86 10.93 13.48
N ASN A 105 8.16 11.05 13.75
CA ASN A 105 9.14 10.12 13.21
C ASN A 105 8.96 8.73 13.81
N SER A 106 8.35 7.83 13.05
CA SER A 106 8.15 6.42 13.41
C SER A 106 9.13 5.49 12.68
N TYR A 107 10.39 5.93 12.51
CA TYR A 107 11.46 5.04 12.07
C TYR A 107 11.52 3.81 12.96
N VAL A 108 11.66 2.65 12.38
CA VAL A 108 11.51 1.37 13.08
C VAL A 108 12.48 1.21 14.27
N GLU A 109 13.64 1.84 14.25
CA GLU A 109 14.58 1.87 15.38
C GLU A 109 14.28 3.02 16.38
N ASN A 110 13.40 3.97 16.03
CA ASN A 110 12.91 4.99 16.94
C ASN A 110 11.67 4.49 17.70
N ILE A 111 11.90 3.61 18.68
CA ILE A 111 10.85 2.97 19.49
C ILE A 111 9.90 3.99 20.12
N GLU A 112 10.44 5.11 20.63
CA GLU A 112 9.62 6.16 21.25
C GLU A 112 8.74 6.88 20.22
N GLY A 113 9.24 7.12 19.00
CA GLY A 113 8.46 7.68 17.92
C GLY A 113 7.33 6.74 17.49
N VAL A 114 7.60 5.45 17.32
CA VAL A 114 6.57 4.44 17.03
C VAL A 114 5.51 4.38 18.12
N ASN A 115 5.92 4.39 19.40
CA ASN A 115 5.00 4.41 20.54
C ASN A 115 4.20 5.72 20.62
N SER A 116 4.81 6.86 20.27
CA SER A 116 4.13 8.16 20.24
C SER A 116 3.05 8.19 19.16
N LEU A 117 3.35 7.68 17.96
CA LEU A 117 2.35 7.51 16.91
C LEU A 117 1.20 6.61 17.38
N GLY A 118 1.53 5.48 18.01
CA GLY A 118 0.52 4.56 18.55
C GLY A 118 -0.37 5.20 19.62
N ARG A 119 0.19 6.01 20.53
CA ARG A 119 -0.57 6.78 21.52
C ARG A 119 -1.51 7.77 20.84
N TRP A 120 -1.01 8.52 19.85
CA TRP A 120 -1.82 9.49 19.10
C TRP A 120 -3.00 8.82 18.41
N ILE A 121 -2.78 7.72 17.69
CA ILE A 121 -3.85 6.95 17.00
C ILE A 121 -4.84 6.42 18.03
N SER A 122 -4.35 5.83 19.14
CA SER A 122 -5.22 5.30 20.18
C SER A 122 -6.13 6.37 20.79
N ASN A 123 -5.63 7.59 20.98
CA ASN A 123 -6.44 8.70 21.48
C ASN A 123 -7.54 9.10 20.49
N LYS A 124 -7.23 9.15 19.18
CA LYS A 124 -8.23 9.42 18.15
C LYS A 124 -9.31 8.35 18.08
N LEU A 125 -8.93 7.07 18.20
CA LEU A 125 -9.87 5.94 18.21
C LEU A 125 -10.68 5.88 19.52
N GLY A 126 -10.08 6.22 20.65
CA GLY A 126 -10.77 6.34 21.93
C GLY A 126 -11.92 7.33 21.91
N GLN A 127 -11.79 8.46 21.18
CA GLN A 127 -12.86 9.44 20.96
C GLN A 127 -14.09 8.87 20.24
N ILE A 128 -13.93 7.73 19.54
CA ILE A 128 -15.01 7.03 18.85
C ILE A 128 -15.33 5.67 19.47
N ASN A 129 -15.02 5.52 20.77
CA ASN A 129 -15.33 4.39 21.65
C ASN A 129 -14.62 3.08 21.27
N PHE A 130 -13.37 3.15 20.81
CA PHE A 130 -12.50 1.97 20.75
C PHE A 130 -11.73 1.81 22.07
N HIS A 131 -11.72 0.60 22.59
CA HIS A 131 -10.96 0.20 23.78
C HIS A 131 -9.62 -0.37 23.33
N ARG A 132 -8.54 0.05 23.97
CA ARG A 132 -7.19 -0.32 23.63
C ARG A 132 -6.66 -1.43 24.54
N HIS A 133 -6.10 -2.46 23.94
CA HIS A 133 -5.21 -3.42 24.57
C HIS A 133 -3.79 -3.24 24.02
N VAL A 134 -2.78 -3.25 24.90
CA VAL A 134 -1.37 -3.01 24.56
C VAL A 134 -0.55 -4.26 24.86
N TYR A 135 0.10 -4.80 23.81
CA TYR A 135 1.14 -5.80 24.00
C TYR A 135 2.49 -5.08 24.00
N SER A 136 3.03 -4.85 25.20
CA SER A 136 4.31 -4.15 25.36
C SER A 136 5.46 -4.95 24.77
N ARG A 137 6.31 -4.30 24.00
CA ARG A 137 7.52 -4.85 23.39
C ARG A 137 8.65 -3.83 23.51
N ALA A 138 9.79 -4.28 24.03
CA ALA A 138 10.94 -3.40 24.22
C ALA A 138 11.77 -3.21 22.94
N GLU A 139 11.71 -4.18 22.01
CA GLU A 139 12.60 -4.25 20.85
C GLU A 139 12.15 -3.36 19.68
N PHE A 140 10.82 -3.23 19.43
CA PHE A 140 10.28 -2.52 18.24
C PHE A 140 9.16 -1.54 18.58
N GLY A 141 8.79 -1.41 19.86
CA GLY A 141 7.62 -0.67 20.27
C GLY A 141 6.37 -1.54 20.48
N ASN A 142 5.31 -0.92 20.96
CA ASN A 142 4.10 -1.60 21.39
C ASN A 142 3.21 -2.02 20.22
N ILE A 143 2.67 -3.23 20.30
CA ILE A 143 1.60 -3.68 19.42
C ILE A 143 0.27 -3.24 20.03
N LEU A 144 -0.61 -2.66 19.25
CA LEU A 144 -1.90 -2.15 19.72
C LEU A 144 -3.05 -2.94 19.12
N TYR A 145 -3.89 -3.50 19.97
CA TYR A 145 -5.16 -4.09 19.55
C TYR A 145 -6.32 -3.25 20.09
N LEU A 146 -7.18 -2.76 19.22
CA LEU A 146 -8.28 -1.89 19.59
C LEU A 146 -9.60 -2.47 19.09
N THR A 147 -10.65 -2.43 19.93
CA THR A 147 -11.99 -2.93 19.58
C THR A 147 -13.06 -1.96 20.02
N ASN A 148 -14.16 -1.90 19.28
CA ASN A 148 -15.39 -1.17 19.68
C ASN A 148 -16.41 -2.05 20.38
N HIS A 149 -16.02 -3.25 20.81
CA HIS A 149 -16.88 -4.25 21.46
C HIS A 149 -16.08 -5.06 22.48
N MET A 150 -16.79 -5.82 23.31
CA MET A 150 -16.22 -6.69 24.35
C MET A 150 -16.36 -8.19 24.01
N ASN A 151 -16.74 -8.53 22.79
CA ASN A 151 -16.84 -9.91 22.34
C ASN A 151 -15.47 -10.50 21.98
N ASP A 152 -15.33 -11.82 22.05
CA ASP A 152 -14.06 -12.51 21.72
C ASP A 152 -13.77 -12.56 20.21
N THR A 153 -14.78 -12.33 19.36
CA THR A 153 -14.67 -12.41 17.91
C THR A 153 -15.02 -11.13 17.21
N ASN A 154 -14.27 -10.79 16.15
CA ASN A 154 -14.53 -9.65 15.28
C ASN A 154 -15.34 -10.08 14.04
N ASP A 155 -16.23 -9.21 13.56
CA ASP A 155 -16.80 -9.36 12.22
C ASP A 155 -15.72 -9.05 11.16
N ILE A 156 -14.84 -8.09 11.46
CA ILE A 156 -13.72 -7.70 10.61
C ILE A 156 -12.52 -7.26 11.45
N LEU A 157 -11.33 -7.67 11.03
CA LEU A 157 -10.06 -7.19 11.58
C LEU A 157 -9.38 -6.29 10.54
N ILE A 158 -8.98 -5.10 10.97
CA ILE A 158 -8.18 -4.19 10.16
C ILE A 158 -6.74 -4.22 10.68
N VAL A 159 -5.78 -4.50 9.82
CA VAL A 159 -4.36 -4.56 10.18
C VAL A 159 -3.61 -3.42 9.50
N GLY A 160 -2.84 -2.67 10.27
CA GLY A 160 -1.98 -1.60 9.75
C GLY A 160 -0.63 -1.57 10.48
N ASN A 161 0.37 -0.97 9.85
CA ASN A 161 1.69 -0.78 10.44
C ASN A 161 1.89 0.68 10.87
N MET A 162 2.65 0.86 11.95
CA MET A 162 3.01 2.17 12.49
C MET A 162 4.45 2.56 12.14
N ASP A 163 5.32 1.59 11.92
CA ASP A 163 6.73 1.80 11.60
C ASP A 163 6.96 2.17 10.13
N ASN A 164 8.10 2.76 9.88
CA ASN A 164 8.64 2.94 8.54
C ASN A 164 10.17 2.65 8.54
N PRO A 165 10.76 2.25 7.41
CA PRO A 165 12.17 1.92 7.32
C PRO A 165 13.08 3.12 7.02
N VAL A 166 12.54 4.34 6.91
CA VAL A 166 13.29 5.53 6.51
C VAL A 166 13.91 6.17 7.72
N ASP A 167 15.24 6.31 7.71
CA ASP A 167 16.02 6.93 8.76
C ASP A 167 15.71 8.44 8.88
N PHE A 168 16.14 9.02 10.00
CA PHE A 168 15.93 10.44 10.28
C PHE A 168 16.59 11.37 9.26
N GLU A 169 17.76 11.00 8.73
CA GLU A 169 18.50 11.79 7.74
C GLU A 169 17.77 11.88 6.38
N ASP A 170 17.00 10.85 6.02
CA ASP A 170 16.26 10.75 4.76
C ASP A 170 14.75 11.08 4.93
N TYR A 171 14.38 11.65 6.09
CA TYR A 171 12.99 11.88 6.44
C TYR A 171 12.38 13.06 5.68
N ASN A 172 11.29 12.82 4.94
CA ASN A 172 10.55 13.84 4.23
C ASN A 172 9.35 14.36 5.04
N SER A 173 9.25 15.68 5.17
CA SER A 173 8.11 16.36 5.78
C SER A 173 6.85 16.24 4.91
N PHE A 174 5.71 16.51 5.51
CA PHE A 174 4.43 16.58 4.79
C PHE A 174 4.45 17.73 3.77
N LEU A 175 4.05 17.43 2.52
CA LEU A 175 3.90 18.40 1.46
C LEU A 175 2.70 18.02 0.58
N GLU A 176 1.75 18.94 0.39
CA GLU A 176 0.70 18.81 -0.62
C GLU A 176 1.07 19.60 -1.87
N GLU A 177 1.15 18.94 -3.01
CA GLU A 177 1.41 19.57 -4.30
C GLU A 177 0.65 18.87 -5.43
N LYS A 178 -0.07 19.65 -6.25
CA LYS A 178 -0.74 19.17 -7.48
C LYS A 178 -1.63 17.93 -7.28
N GLY A 179 -2.38 17.91 -6.17
CA GLY A 179 -3.28 16.78 -5.85
C GLY A 179 -2.58 15.52 -5.36
N ARG A 180 -1.32 15.63 -4.96
CA ARG A 180 -0.54 14.58 -4.32
C ARG A 180 -0.10 15.03 -2.94
N ILE A 181 0.00 14.08 -2.03
CA ILE A 181 0.53 14.30 -0.68
C ILE A 181 1.79 13.47 -0.56
N TYR A 182 2.90 14.13 -0.29
CA TYR A 182 4.22 13.57 -0.05
C TYR A 182 4.51 13.55 1.45
N GLY A 183 5.44 12.71 1.87
CA GLY A 183 5.92 12.63 3.23
C GLY A 183 6.25 11.21 3.66
N THR A 184 7.16 11.06 4.59
CA THR A 184 7.63 9.74 5.03
C THR A 184 6.52 8.91 5.65
N GLY A 185 6.27 7.74 5.05
CA GLY A 185 5.27 6.77 5.50
C GLY A 185 3.86 7.00 4.97
N VAL A 186 3.61 8.03 4.13
CA VAL A 186 2.27 8.29 3.55
C VAL A 186 1.80 7.15 2.66
N ALA A 187 2.70 6.55 1.88
CA ALA A 187 2.38 5.43 1.00
C ALA A 187 2.37 4.07 1.73
N ARG A 188 2.85 4.00 2.95
CA ARG A 188 2.93 2.77 3.75
C ARG A 188 1.78 2.70 4.77
N GLY A 189 2.08 2.93 6.05
CA GLY A 189 1.13 2.80 7.16
C GLY A 189 0.28 4.03 7.41
N LYS A 190 0.91 5.25 7.43
CA LYS A 190 0.24 6.49 7.86
C LYS A 190 -0.95 6.85 6.98
N GLY A 191 -0.81 6.74 5.64
CA GLY A 191 -1.92 6.99 4.73
C GLY A 191 -3.08 6.00 4.92
N GLY A 192 -2.78 4.71 5.13
CA GLY A 192 -3.78 3.70 5.43
C GLY A 192 -4.51 3.98 6.75
N ILE A 193 -3.79 4.44 7.78
CA ILE A 193 -4.38 4.85 9.06
C ILE A 193 -5.28 6.08 8.88
N ALA A 194 -4.91 7.05 8.03
CA ALA A 194 -5.75 8.20 7.71
C ALA A 194 -7.08 7.76 7.04
N VAL A 195 -7.01 6.81 6.09
CA VAL A 195 -8.19 6.18 5.48
C VAL A 195 -9.06 5.49 6.53
N LEU A 196 -8.46 4.73 7.44
CA LEU A 196 -9.18 4.06 8.53
C LEU A 196 -9.90 5.06 9.45
N LEU A 197 -9.20 6.09 9.91
CA LEU A 197 -9.78 7.12 10.76
C LEU A 197 -10.95 7.84 10.08
N GLY A 198 -10.81 8.18 8.80
CA GLY A 198 -11.87 8.75 7.98
C GLY A 198 -13.09 7.82 7.89
N ALA A 199 -12.86 6.55 7.55
CA ALA A 199 -13.91 5.53 7.43
C ALA A 199 -14.69 5.34 8.74
N LEU A 200 -13.99 5.21 9.86
CA LEU A 200 -14.63 4.99 11.17
C LEU A 200 -15.40 6.23 11.66
N LYS A 201 -14.85 7.43 11.45
CA LYS A 201 -15.57 8.70 11.76
C LYS A 201 -16.84 8.83 10.91
N ALA A 202 -16.80 8.46 9.62
CA ALA A 202 -17.97 8.47 8.74
C ALA A 202 -19.02 7.43 9.17
N LEU A 203 -18.60 6.22 9.57
CA LEU A 203 -19.52 5.22 10.13
C LEU A 203 -20.15 5.64 11.46
N ARG A 204 -19.40 6.33 12.32
CA ARG A 204 -19.93 6.92 13.54
C ARG A 204 -20.98 8.00 13.23
N TYR A 205 -20.68 8.91 12.31
CA TYR A 205 -21.60 9.96 11.85
C TYR A 205 -22.93 9.36 11.32
N THR A 206 -22.84 8.31 10.52
CA THR A 206 -24.02 7.61 9.98
C THR A 206 -24.71 6.69 10.99
N ARG A 207 -24.19 6.57 12.23
CA ARG A 207 -24.67 5.70 13.32
C ARG A 207 -24.63 4.21 12.99
N THR A 208 -23.80 3.79 12.04
CA THR A 208 -23.67 2.39 11.61
C THR A 208 -22.54 1.64 12.31
N LEU A 209 -21.50 2.35 12.80
CA LEU A 209 -20.34 1.73 13.46
C LEU A 209 -20.70 0.81 14.62
N ARG A 210 -21.69 1.19 15.45
CA ARG A 210 -22.14 0.39 16.62
C ARG A 210 -22.77 -0.96 16.28
N LYS A 211 -23.05 -1.20 14.99
CA LYS A 211 -23.66 -2.45 14.52
C LYS A 211 -22.65 -3.51 14.09
N VAL A 212 -21.38 -3.17 14.11
CA VAL A 212 -20.28 -4.01 13.59
C VAL A 212 -19.23 -4.20 14.68
N LYS A 213 -18.73 -5.41 14.83
CA LYS A 213 -17.63 -5.76 15.72
C LYS A 213 -16.29 -5.60 14.99
N VAL A 214 -15.67 -4.46 15.19
CA VAL A 214 -14.42 -4.11 14.52
C VAL A 214 -13.23 -4.32 15.44
N GLY A 215 -12.27 -5.13 15.00
CA GLY A 215 -10.93 -5.20 15.56
C GLY A 215 -9.94 -4.41 14.70
N ILE A 216 -9.01 -3.71 15.34
CA ILE A 216 -7.91 -3.00 14.68
C ILE A 216 -6.61 -3.46 15.33
N LEU A 217 -5.69 -3.96 14.54
CA LEU A 217 -4.36 -4.38 14.98
C LEU A 217 -3.31 -3.49 14.32
N LEU A 218 -2.60 -2.71 15.12
CA LEU A 218 -1.51 -1.85 14.66
C LEU A 218 -0.17 -2.43 15.12
N ILE A 219 0.70 -2.73 14.16
CA ILE A 219 1.99 -3.38 14.40
C ILE A 219 3.16 -2.40 14.26
N PRO A 220 4.23 -2.54 15.06
CA PRO A 220 5.37 -1.63 15.08
C PRO A 220 6.59 -2.14 14.30
N ASP A 221 6.52 -3.31 13.67
CA ASP A 221 7.70 -4.06 13.20
C ASP A 221 7.56 -4.69 11.81
N GLU A 222 6.74 -4.10 10.93
CA GLU A 222 6.61 -4.59 9.55
C GLU A 222 7.96 -4.53 8.83
N SER A 223 8.70 -3.46 8.98
CA SER A 223 10.01 -3.26 8.36
C SER A 223 11.06 -4.29 8.82
N PHE A 224 10.90 -4.87 10.01
CA PHE A 224 11.72 -5.96 10.53
C PHE A 224 11.11 -7.37 10.37
N GLY A 225 10.09 -7.51 9.52
CA GLY A 225 9.52 -8.81 9.18
C GLY A 225 8.54 -9.35 10.21
N GLN A 226 7.87 -8.48 10.96
CA GLN A 226 6.82 -8.82 11.93
C GLN A 226 7.33 -9.78 13.03
N ARG A 227 8.55 -9.57 13.47
CA ARG A 227 9.25 -10.48 14.38
C ARG A 227 8.55 -10.63 15.73
N SER A 228 8.11 -9.51 16.29
CA SER A 228 7.40 -9.48 17.57
C SER A 228 5.88 -9.57 17.41
N SER A 229 5.35 -9.10 16.27
CA SER A 229 3.90 -9.04 16.00
C SER A 229 3.31 -10.35 15.52
N LYS A 230 4.10 -11.22 14.89
CA LYS A 230 3.65 -12.49 14.29
C LYS A 230 2.72 -13.33 15.16
N PRO A 231 3.02 -13.65 16.44
CA PRO A 231 2.14 -14.48 17.27
C PRO A 231 0.80 -13.78 17.54
N ILE A 232 0.81 -12.46 17.67
CA ILE A 232 -0.41 -11.66 17.92
C ILE A 232 -1.26 -11.55 16.66
N ILE A 233 -0.63 -11.38 15.48
CA ILE A 233 -1.32 -11.39 14.18
C ILE A 233 -2.05 -12.72 14.00
N ASP A 234 -1.37 -13.84 14.22
CA ASP A 234 -1.96 -15.19 14.09
C ASP A 234 -3.11 -15.40 15.09
N GLU A 235 -2.93 -15.01 16.35
CA GLU A 235 -3.94 -15.14 17.39
C GLU A 235 -5.20 -14.32 17.07
N VAL A 236 -5.04 -13.01 16.81
CA VAL A 236 -6.19 -12.09 16.61
C VAL A 236 -6.90 -12.37 15.29
N SER A 237 -6.15 -12.79 14.26
CA SER A 237 -6.78 -13.15 12.98
C SER A 237 -7.69 -14.36 13.09
N LYS A 238 -7.33 -15.38 13.88
CA LYS A 238 -8.19 -16.57 14.15
C LYS A 238 -9.53 -16.22 14.80
N LYS A 239 -9.58 -15.12 15.52
CA LYS A 239 -10.79 -14.59 16.19
C LYS A 239 -11.59 -13.66 15.28
N SER A 240 -11.30 -13.60 13.99
CA SER A 240 -11.92 -12.65 13.04
C SER A 240 -12.50 -13.39 11.84
N LYS A 241 -13.68 -12.95 11.35
CA LYS A 241 -14.32 -13.57 10.18
C LYS A 241 -13.59 -13.21 8.88
N SER A 242 -13.01 -12.02 8.81
CA SER A 242 -12.24 -11.53 7.65
C SER A 242 -11.20 -10.51 8.08
N VAL A 243 -10.18 -10.31 7.25
CA VAL A 243 -9.06 -9.38 7.53
C VAL A 243 -8.81 -8.48 6.33
N LEU A 244 -8.64 -7.17 6.58
CA LEU A 244 -8.25 -6.18 5.60
C LEU A 244 -6.96 -5.49 6.06
N GLY A 245 -5.97 -5.39 5.15
CA GLY A 245 -4.71 -4.69 5.38
C GLY A 245 -4.76 -3.25 4.86
N LEU A 246 -4.09 -2.35 5.55
CA LEU A 246 -4.06 -0.91 5.25
C LEU A 246 -2.88 -0.48 4.38
N SER A 247 -2.17 -1.39 3.74
CA SER A 247 -1.13 -1.01 2.78
C SER A 247 -1.73 -0.13 1.67
N GLY A 248 -0.90 0.74 1.08
CA GLY A 248 -1.36 1.57 -0.02
C GLY A 248 -1.77 0.75 -1.23
N ALA A 249 -2.79 1.20 -1.94
CA ALA A 249 -3.19 0.65 -3.23
C ALA A 249 -2.24 1.13 -4.33
N GLY A 250 -2.07 0.35 -5.40
CA GLY A 250 -1.37 0.82 -6.59
C GLY A 250 -2.17 1.88 -7.37
N LEU A 251 -1.59 2.39 -8.46
CA LEU A 251 -2.16 3.51 -9.23
C LEU A 251 -3.56 3.25 -9.82
N SER A 252 -3.90 1.99 -10.08
CA SER A 252 -5.24 1.58 -10.57
C SER A 252 -6.18 1.14 -9.42
N GLY A 253 -5.82 1.44 -8.17
CA GLY A 253 -6.62 1.07 -6.99
C GLY A 253 -6.52 -0.43 -6.65
N GLU A 254 -5.37 -1.04 -6.91
CA GLU A 254 -5.14 -2.47 -6.77
C GLU A 254 -5.32 -2.96 -5.34
N ILE A 255 -6.03 -4.08 -5.21
CA ILE A 255 -6.19 -4.87 -3.99
C ILE A 255 -5.28 -6.10 -4.10
N MET A 256 -4.53 -6.38 -3.05
CA MET A 256 -3.57 -7.46 -3.01
C MET A 256 -4.20 -8.72 -2.40
N ALA A 257 -4.31 -9.77 -3.21
CA ALA A 257 -4.72 -11.12 -2.79
C ALA A 257 -3.52 -12.03 -2.50
N SER A 258 -2.34 -11.60 -2.89
CA SER A 258 -1.05 -12.26 -2.61
C SER A 258 0.08 -11.24 -2.54
N CYS A 259 1.16 -11.58 -1.87
CA CYS A 259 2.40 -10.78 -1.88
C CYS A 259 3.63 -11.66 -1.70
N SER A 260 4.77 -11.14 -2.15
CA SER A 260 6.06 -11.81 -2.08
C SER A 260 6.57 -11.93 -0.64
N GLY A 261 7.28 -13.01 -0.38
CA GLY A 261 8.14 -13.13 0.78
C GLY A 261 9.50 -12.48 0.54
N THR A 262 10.28 -12.32 1.62
CA THR A 262 11.65 -11.81 1.55
C THR A 262 12.63 -12.68 2.35
N LEU A 263 13.81 -12.90 1.77
CA LEU A 263 15.01 -13.37 2.46
C LEU A 263 15.97 -12.19 2.58
N ARG A 264 16.51 -11.97 3.76
CA ARG A 264 17.46 -10.88 4.02
C ARG A 264 18.76 -11.46 4.55
N TYR A 265 19.87 -11.01 3.98
CA TYR A 265 21.20 -11.49 4.33
C TYR A 265 22.15 -10.33 4.57
N GLU A 266 23.04 -10.55 5.53
CA GLU A 266 24.24 -9.76 5.75
C GLU A 266 25.43 -10.69 5.71
N ILE A 267 26.41 -10.32 4.93
CA ILE A 267 27.62 -11.09 4.68
C ILE A 267 28.82 -10.28 5.12
N GLU A 268 29.51 -10.74 6.15
CA GLU A 268 30.78 -10.17 6.54
C GLU A 268 31.95 -10.93 5.87
N ILE A 269 32.81 -10.19 5.21
CA ILE A 269 33.95 -10.68 4.45
C ILE A 269 35.20 -10.06 5.05
N ASN A 270 36.00 -10.87 5.72
CA ASN A 270 37.20 -10.44 6.44
C ASN A 270 38.43 -11.08 5.86
N ARG A 271 39.49 -10.29 5.60
CA ARG A 271 40.81 -10.79 5.28
C ARG A 271 41.43 -11.43 6.53
N ARG A 272 41.94 -12.65 6.43
CA ARG A 272 42.73 -13.27 7.50
C ARG A 272 44.05 -12.53 7.65
N GLN A 273 44.40 -12.12 8.84
CA GLN A 273 45.71 -11.54 9.16
C GLN A 273 46.75 -12.69 9.17
N ASN A 274 47.66 -12.68 8.21
CA ASN A 274 48.81 -13.55 8.27
C ASN A 274 49.85 -12.99 9.23
N LYS A 275 50.36 -13.77 10.17
CA LYS A 275 51.38 -13.38 11.13
C LYS A 275 52.75 -13.05 10.50
N GLN A 276 52.94 -13.29 9.20
CA GLN A 276 54.23 -13.22 8.47
C GLN A 276 54.38 -11.98 7.57
N GLY A 277 53.62 -10.92 7.77
CA GLY A 277 53.69 -9.71 6.92
C GLY A 277 53.12 -9.92 5.51
N LEU A 278 52.90 -8.82 4.79
CA LEU A 278 52.40 -8.83 3.41
C LEU A 278 53.47 -9.36 2.47
N LYS A 279 53.34 -10.58 2.01
CA LYS A 279 54.02 -11.05 0.79
C LYS A 279 53.32 -10.38 -0.38
N SER A 280 54.07 -10.05 -1.41
CA SER A 280 53.75 -9.22 -2.59
C SER A 280 52.26 -8.96 -2.91
N SER A 281 51.93 -7.80 -3.47
CA SER A 281 50.58 -7.30 -3.79
C SER A 281 49.72 -8.24 -4.66
N SER A 282 50.30 -9.22 -5.34
CA SER A 282 49.63 -10.19 -6.20
C SER A 282 48.95 -11.38 -5.44
N GLU A 283 49.30 -11.59 -4.17
CA GLU A 283 48.77 -12.69 -3.35
C GLU A 283 47.76 -12.23 -2.27
N VAL A 284 47.44 -10.96 -2.25
CA VAL A 284 46.55 -10.39 -1.24
C VAL A 284 45.10 -10.57 -1.68
N SER A 285 44.35 -11.45 -0.97
CA SER A 285 42.92 -11.60 -1.17
C SER A 285 42.18 -10.32 -0.76
N ASP A 286 41.48 -9.68 -1.70
CA ASP A 286 40.76 -8.44 -1.51
C ASP A 286 39.27 -8.72 -1.19
N PRO A 287 38.76 -8.35 0.00
CA PRO A 287 37.37 -8.47 0.35
C PRO A 287 36.41 -7.75 -0.61
N ILE A 288 36.81 -6.63 -1.21
CA ILE A 288 35.98 -5.88 -2.16
C ILE A 288 35.84 -6.66 -3.46
N LEU A 289 36.98 -7.18 -4.00
CA LEU A 289 36.92 -8.00 -5.20
C LEU A 289 36.11 -9.28 -5.00
N TYR A 290 36.26 -9.92 -3.84
CA TYR A 290 35.45 -11.08 -3.47
C TYR A 290 33.97 -10.73 -3.41
N ALA A 291 33.59 -9.62 -2.73
CA ALA A 291 32.19 -9.14 -2.67
C ALA A 291 31.62 -8.88 -4.06
N SER A 292 32.39 -8.22 -4.94
CA SER A 292 32.00 -7.93 -6.33
C SER A 292 31.69 -9.21 -7.13
N GLN A 293 32.55 -10.24 -7.00
CA GLN A 293 32.32 -11.55 -7.65
C GLN A 293 31.04 -12.21 -7.13
N LYS A 294 30.78 -12.13 -5.81
CA LYS A 294 29.56 -12.69 -5.21
C LYS A 294 28.31 -11.91 -5.59
N ILE A 295 28.36 -10.59 -5.69
CA ILE A 295 27.27 -9.75 -6.23
C ILE A 295 26.92 -10.20 -7.65
N ASN A 296 27.90 -10.42 -8.51
CA ASN A 296 27.65 -10.91 -9.87
C ASN A 296 27.04 -12.32 -9.89
N ALA A 297 27.44 -13.21 -8.97
CA ALA A 297 26.83 -14.52 -8.82
C ALA A 297 25.36 -14.43 -8.32
N LEU A 298 25.08 -13.57 -7.33
CA LEU A 298 23.73 -13.32 -6.84
C LEU A 298 22.81 -12.77 -7.94
N ARG A 299 23.28 -11.82 -8.76
CA ARG A 299 22.49 -11.27 -9.86
C ARG A 299 22.02 -12.31 -10.87
N LYS A 300 22.74 -13.42 -11.04
CA LYS A 300 22.33 -14.52 -11.91
C LYS A 300 21.11 -15.30 -11.36
N LEU A 301 20.78 -15.14 -10.09
CA LEU A 301 19.58 -15.71 -9.48
C LEU A 301 18.32 -14.87 -9.72
N ASN A 302 18.44 -13.73 -10.40
CA ASN A 302 17.32 -12.83 -10.70
C ASN A 302 16.49 -13.43 -11.85
N TYR A 303 15.25 -13.81 -11.59
CA TYR A 303 14.30 -14.36 -12.58
C TYR A 303 12.97 -13.62 -12.47
N GLU A 304 12.82 -12.55 -13.26
CA GLU A 304 11.65 -11.69 -13.24
C GLU A 304 10.35 -12.43 -13.59
N SER A 305 10.40 -13.36 -14.54
CA SER A 305 9.27 -14.21 -14.91
C SER A 305 8.74 -15.03 -13.74
N ASP A 306 9.62 -15.48 -12.86
CA ASP A 306 9.26 -16.25 -11.68
C ASP A 306 8.96 -15.36 -10.46
N GLY A 307 9.10 -14.04 -10.60
CA GLY A 307 8.95 -13.06 -9.53
C GLY A 307 10.07 -13.14 -8.48
N ILE A 308 11.26 -13.56 -8.89
CA ILE A 308 12.46 -13.55 -8.05
C ILE A 308 13.27 -12.30 -8.36
N PHE A 309 13.42 -11.45 -7.34
CA PHE A 309 14.17 -10.19 -7.46
C PHE A 309 15.22 -10.12 -6.37
N ILE A 310 16.46 -9.84 -6.77
CA ILE A 310 17.57 -9.66 -5.85
C ILE A 310 17.99 -8.19 -5.88
N THR A 311 17.94 -7.58 -4.71
CA THR A 311 18.37 -6.19 -4.51
C THR A 311 19.56 -6.16 -3.57
N ILE A 312 20.68 -5.63 -4.03
CA ILE A 312 21.80 -5.30 -3.16
C ILE A 312 21.43 -4.03 -2.41
N THR A 313 21.39 -4.10 -1.08
CA THR A 313 20.95 -2.98 -0.23
C THR A 313 22.10 -2.23 0.42
N GLY A 314 23.32 -2.79 0.41
CA GLY A 314 24.49 -2.12 0.93
C GLY A 314 25.78 -2.86 0.64
N LEU A 315 26.85 -2.09 0.49
CA LEU A 315 28.23 -2.56 0.49
C LEU A 315 29.07 -1.56 1.28
N GLN A 316 29.53 -1.97 2.44
CA GLN A 316 30.42 -1.18 3.28
C GLN A 316 31.80 -1.80 3.29
N THR A 317 32.84 -0.98 3.29
CA THR A 317 34.23 -1.45 3.27
C THR A 317 35.06 -0.72 4.31
N LYS A 318 36.09 -1.41 4.83
CA LYS A 318 37.11 -0.79 5.69
C LYS A 318 38.48 -1.12 5.15
N GLY A 319 39.28 -0.10 4.95
CA GLY A 319 40.64 -0.19 4.48
C GLY A 319 41.49 0.94 5.08
N MET A 320 42.78 0.96 4.76
CA MET A 320 43.69 2.07 5.00
C MET A 320 44.06 2.68 3.65
N GLU A 321 44.46 3.95 3.66
CA GLU A 321 44.97 4.64 2.48
C GLU A 321 46.18 3.83 1.92
N ASP A 322 46.19 3.62 0.62
CA ASP A 322 47.21 2.85 -0.11
C ASP A 322 47.34 1.36 0.25
N GLN A 323 46.35 0.78 0.93
CA GLN A 323 46.35 -0.65 1.24
C GLN A 323 45.02 -1.33 0.81
N PRO A 324 45.10 -2.62 0.37
CA PRO A 324 43.90 -3.38 0.11
C PRO A 324 42.97 -3.44 1.33
N SER A 325 41.65 -3.34 1.09
CA SER A 325 40.64 -3.47 2.14
C SER A 325 40.86 -4.72 2.99
N TYR A 326 40.58 -4.64 4.29
CA TYR A 326 40.65 -5.80 5.19
C TYR A 326 39.26 -6.31 5.56
N HIS A 327 38.20 -5.56 5.25
CA HIS A 327 36.82 -5.90 5.56
C HIS A 327 35.86 -5.37 4.48
N ALA A 328 34.85 -6.18 4.14
CA ALA A 328 33.67 -5.75 3.40
C ALA A 328 32.41 -6.37 4.04
N ALA A 329 31.34 -5.59 4.13
CA ALA A 329 30.02 -6.04 4.56
C ALA A 329 29.04 -5.83 3.40
N LEU A 330 28.42 -6.91 2.95
CA LEU A 330 27.46 -6.93 1.86
C LEU A 330 26.06 -7.25 2.42
N SER A 331 25.08 -6.38 2.13
CA SER A 331 23.69 -6.61 2.48
C SER A 331 22.84 -6.77 1.22
N PHE A 332 21.91 -7.73 1.22
CA PHE A 332 20.98 -7.92 0.10
C PHE A 332 19.66 -8.54 0.54
N VAL A 333 18.64 -8.33 -0.29
CA VAL A 333 17.29 -8.85 -0.13
C VAL A 333 16.91 -9.64 -1.36
N ILE A 334 16.34 -10.83 -1.16
CA ILE A 334 15.74 -11.66 -2.21
C ILE A 334 14.23 -11.65 -1.99
N ARG A 335 13.46 -11.27 -3.01
CA ARG A 335 12.00 -11.45 -3.03
C ARG A 335 11.67 -12.75 -3.75
N TYR A 336 10.63 -13.44 -3.29
CA TYR A 336 10.20 -14.72 -3.83
C TYR A 336 8.69 -14.91 -3.65
N ARG A 337 8.05 -15.76 -4.46
CA ARG A 337 6.58 -15.92 -4.48
C ARG A 337 6.05 -17.08 -3.64
N ASN A 338 6.80 -18.16 -3.52
CA ASN A 338 6.30 -19.38 -2.90
C ASN A 338 7.37 -20.11 -2.05
N PRO A 339 6.96 -21.03 -1.16
CA PRO A 339 7.87 -21.72 -0.27
C PRO A 339 8.97 -22.55 -0.97
N ASP A 340 8.68 -23.15 -2.14
CA ASP A 340 9.65 -23.97 -2.87
C ASP A 340 10.79 -23.13 -3.43
N GLN A 341 10.45 -21.94 -3.94
CA GLN A 341 11.46 -20.95 -4.35
C GLN A 341 12.36 -20.56 -3.17
N ARG A 342 11.80 -20.39 -1.97
CA ARG A 342 12.55 -20.07 -0.77
C ARG A 342 13.65 -21.11 -0.51
N ILE A 343 13.29 -22.39 -0.46
CA ILE A 343 14.23 -23.50 -0.18
C ILE A 343 15.36 -23.48 -1.21
N ARG A 344 15.00 -23.43 -2.50
CA ARG A 344 15.99 -23.39 -3.59
C ARG A 344 16.92 -22.18 -3.49
N LEU A 345 16.39 -20.99 -3.19
CA LEU A 345 17.17 -19.75 -3.09
C LEU A 345 18.10 -19.77 -1.87
N GLU A 346 17.65 -20.30 -0.74
CA GLU A 346 18.50 -20.48 0.45
C GLU A 346 19.69 -21.40 0.15
N ASP A 347 19.46 -22.51 -0.56
CA ASP A 347 20.52 -23.42 -0.97
C ASP A 347 21.50 -22.79 -1.96
N GLN A 348 20.98 -22.04 -2.94
CA GLN A 348 21.82 -21.33 -3.92
C GLN A 348 22.68 -20.23 -3.25
N VAL A 349 22.13 -19.48 -2.31
CA VAL A 349 22.90 -18.50 -1.53
C VAL A 349 24.00 -19.22 -0.72
N ASN A 350 23.66 -20.32 -0.05
CA ASN A 350 24.64 -21.10 0.70
C ASN A 350 25.77 -21.58 -0.23
N GLN A 351 25.46 -22.09 -1.43
CA GLN A 351 26.45 -22.52 -2.42
C GLN A 351 27.33 -21.37 -2.89
N ILE A 352 26.77 -20.19 -3.16
CA ILE A 352 27.53 -19.01 -3.57
C ILE A 352 28.59 -18.63 -2.52
N PHE A 353 28.24 -18.68 -1.24
CA PHE A 353 29.12 -18.27 -0.15
C PHE A 353 29.90 -19.43 0.49
N ALA A 354 29.53 -20.69 0.26
CA ALA A 354 30.28 -21.88 0.71
C ALA A 354 31.46 -22.22 -0.21
N SER A 355 31.54 -21.64 -1.44
CA SER A 355 32.63 -21.91 -2.36
C SER A 355 33.97 -21.59 -1.68
N LYS A 356 34.88 -22.61 -1.70
CA LYS A 356 36.16 -22.65 -1.03
C LYS A 356 36.77 -21.27 -0.84
N SER A 357 37.00 -20.92 0.42
CA SER A 357 37.69 -19.68 0.77
C SER A 357 38.94 -19.58 -0.09
N GLN A 358 39.07 -18.51 -0.85
CA GLN A 358 40.40 -18.09 -1.26
C GLN A 358 41.22 -18.06 0.02
N ASP A 359 42.38 -18.64 0.06
CA ASP A 359 43.13 -19.08 1.27
C ASP A 359 43.25 -18.01 2.39
N ASN A 360 42.88 -16.77 2.14
CA ASN A 360 42.98 -15.65 3.08
C ASN A 360 41.68 -14.86 3.35
N ILE A 361 40.50 -15.36 2.97
CA ILE A 361 39.21 -14.71 3.25
C ILE A 361 38.38 -15.57 4.21
N LYS A 362 37.82 -14.95 5.25
CA LYS A 362 36.80 -15.52 6.14
C LYS A 362 35.46 -14.86 5.86
N VAL A 363 34.46 -15.67 5.54
CA VAL A 363 33.09 -15.22 5.29
C VAL A 363 32.18 -15.64 6.43
N HIS A 364 31.38 -14.71 6.92
CA HIS A 364 30.31 -14.98 7.88
C HIS A 364 28.97 -14.58 7.26
N VAL A 365 28.02 -15.50 7.21
CA VAL A 365 26.70 -15.33 6.63
C VAL A 365 25.68 -15.21 7.75
N THR A 366 25.03 -14.06 7.86
CA THR A 366 23.95 -13.81 8.82
C THR A 366 22.62 -13.72 8.08
N LYS A 367 21.67 -14.58 8.45
CA LYS A 367 20.28 -14.44 7.99
C LYS A 367 19.55 -13.46 8.90
N ARG A 368 19.02 -12.40 8.32
CA ARG A 368 18.16 -11.45 9.02
C ARG A 368 16.70 -11.91 9.00
N PRO A 369 15.80 -11.33 9.81
CA PRO A 369 14.39 -11.67 9.84
C PRO A 369 13.77 -11.71 8.45
N GLN A 370 13.00 -12.75 8.19
CA GLN A 370 12.41 -13.08 6.90
C GLN A 370 10.90 -12.87 6.96
N ILE A 371 10.31 -12.45 5.84
CA ILE A 371 8.87 -12.36 5.70
C ILE A 371 8.40 -13.50 4.81
N LYS A 372 7.36 -14.20 5.25
CA LYS A 372 6.73 -15.24 4.44
C LYS A 372 5.89 -14.61 3.34
N PRO A 373 5.73 -15.24 2.17
CA PRO A 373 4.76 -14.78 1.20
C PRO A 373 3.34 -14.96 1.76
N PHE A 374 2.49 -13.99 1.46
CA PHE A 374 1.05 -14.14 1.62
C PHE A 374 0.50 -14.73 0.32
N LEU A 375 -0.11 -15.91 0.39
CA LEU A 375 -0.54 -16.65 -0.81
C LEU A 375 -2.05 -16.56 -0.98
N GLU A 376 -2.46 -16.29 -2.22
CA GLU A 376 -3.84 -16.41 -2.64
C GLU A 376 -4.31 -17.87 -2.42
N ASN A 377 -5.52 -18.00 -1.90
CA ASN A 377 -6.24 -19.26 -1.77
C ASN A 377 -7.71 -19.05 -2.19
N GLU A 378 -8.48 -20.13 -2.27
CA GLU A 378 -9.87 -20.07 -2.71
C GLU A 378 -10.73 -19.10 -1.87
N LYS A 379 -10.54 -19.09 -0.54
CA LYS A 379 -11.27 -18.16 0.35
C LYS A 379 -10.93 -16.70 0.08
N THR A 380 -9.65 -16.42 -0.14
CA THR A 380 -9.17 -15.08 -0.47
C THR A 380 -9.71 -14.62 -1.84
N LEU A 381 -9.72 -15.51 -2.84
CA LEU A 381 -10.26 -15.21 -4.17
C LEU A 381 -11.77 -14.96 -4.12
N ASN A 382 -12.52 -15.80 -3.42
CA ASN A 382 -13.95 -15.62 -3.23
C ASN A 382 -14.26 -14.30 -2.51
N PHE A 383 -13.45 -13.94 -1.52
CA PHE A 383 -13.56 -12.69 -0.80
C PHE A 383 -13.25 -11.49 -1.70
N TYR A 384 -12.21 -11.56 -2.53
CA TYR A 384 -11.94 -10.53 -3.55
C TYR A 384 -13.12 -10.32 -4.49
N ASN A 385 -13.69 -11.39 -5.02
CA ASN A 385 -14.85 -11.33 -5.92
C ASN A 385 -16.09 -10.69 -5.28
N GLN A 386 -16.30 -10.92 -3.98
CA GLN A 386 -17.36 -10.23 -3.22
C GLN A 386 -17.08 -8.72 -3.11
N ILE A 387 -15.85 -8.36 -2.74
CA ILE A 387 -15.44 -6.96 -2.61
C ILE A 387 -15.50 -6.24 -3.96
N GLU A 388 -15.13 -6.89 -5.04
CA GLU A 388 -15.22 -6.31 -6.40
C GLU A 388 -16.67 -5.96 -6.78
N LYS A 389 -17.62 -6.86 -6.48
CA LYS A 389 -19.06 -6.58 -6.69
C LYS A 389 -19.53 -5.38 -5.85
N ILE A 390 -19.11 -5.31 -4.59
CA ILE A 390 -19.42 -4.20 -3.70
C ILE A 390 -18.82 -2.90 -4.22
N ALA A 391 -17.56 -2.90 -4.65
CA ALA A 391 -16.88 -1.74 -5.19
C ALA A 391 -17.57 -1.21 -6.46
N LYS A 392 -18.00 -2.11 -7.36
CA LYS A 392 -18.82 -1.76 -8.53
C LYS A 392 -20.15 -1.10 -8.13
N LEU A 393 -20.85 -1.65 -7.11
CA LEU A 393 -22.10 -1.09 -6.61
C LEU A 393 -21.95 0.34 -6.09
N ILE A 394 -20.84 0.63 -5.39
CA ILE A 394 -20.55 1.97 -4.85
C ILE A 394 -19.75 2.85 -5.82
N GLU A 395 -19.59 2.44 -7.07
CA GLU A 395 -18.90 3.16 -8.15
C GLU A 395 -17.44 3.51 -7.78
N ILE A 396 -16.74 2.58 -7.14
CA ILE A 396 -15.30 2.69 -6.86
C ILE A 396 -14.56 1.63 -7.69
N ARG A 397 -13.62 2.09 -8.50
CA ARG A 397 -12.79 1.17 -9.30
C ARG A 397 -11.73 0.53 -8.42
N ILE A 398 -11.66 -0.79 -8.48
CA ILE A 398 -10.58 -1.59 -7.93
C ILE A 398 -10.13 -2.60 -8.98
N SER A 399 -8.90 -3.08 -8.86
CA SER A 399 -8.37 -4.20 -9.64
C SER A 399 -7.60 -5.15 -8.73
N LYS A 400 -7.33 -6.36 -9.19
CA LYS A 400 -6.50 -7.31 -8.44
C LYS A 400 -5.03 -7.06 -8.77
N ALA A 401 -4.19 -6.87 -7.74
CA ALA A 401 -2.76 -6.75 -7.93
C ALA A 401 -2.13 -8.13 -8.19
N GLU A 402 -1.26 -8.17 -9.19
CA GLU A 402 -0.31 -9.26 -9.39
C GLU A 402 1.02 -8.84 -8.78
N ASN A 403 1.15 -8.92 -7.47
CA ASN A 403 2.44 -8.92 -6.80
C ASN A 403 3.21 -7.67 -6.43
N SER A 404 4.03 -7.88 -5.54
CA SER A 404 5.47 -7.74 -5.26
C SER A 404 5.81 -6.97 -3.99
N ILE A 405 4.88 -6.35 -3.33
CA ILE A 405 5.14 -5.64 -2.08
C ILE A 405 4.91 -6.61 -0.92
N VAL A 406 5.73 -6.52 0.13
CA VAL A 406 5.52 -7.22 1.38
C VAL A 406 4.25 -6.68 2.04
N SER A 407 3.43 -7.54 2.60
CA SER A 407 2.16 -7.18 3.24
C SER A 407 2.22 -7.37 4.75
N CYS A 408 1.53 -6.50 5.48
CA CYS A 408 1.29 -6.71 6.92
C CYS A 408 0.49 -7.99 7.22
N LEU A 409 -0.10 -8.60 6.20
CA LEU A 409 -0.90 -9.84 6.30
C LEU A 409 -0.09 -11.13 6.16
N SER A 410 1.23 -11.08 5.98
CA SER A 410 2.07 -12.26 5.73
C SER A 410 2.01 -13.34 6.81
N ASN A 411 1.59 -12.98 8.03
CA ASN A 411 1.45 -13.92 9.16
C ASN A 411 -0.01 -14.16 9.58
N ILE A 412 -0.98 -13.80 8.75
CA ILE A 412 -2.39 -14.13 8.98
C ILE A 412 -2.59 -15.66 8.96
N SER A 413 -3.46 -16.14 9.83
CA SER A 413 -3.85 -17.56 9.86
C SER A 413 -4.48 -17.99 8.54
N GLY A 414 -3.98 -19.06 7.93
CA GLY A 414 -4.40 -19.53 6.60
C GLY A 414 -5.86 -19.97 6.46
N GLY A 415 -6.63 -19.94 7.55
CA GLY A 415 -8.06 -20.26 7.52
C GLY A 415 -8.99 -19.05 7.32
N VAL A 416 -8.46 -17.82 7.40
CA VAL A 416 -9.25 -16.59 7.40
C VAL A 416 -9.08 -15.88 6.05
N PRO A 417 -10.20 -15.45 5.39
CA PRO A 417 -10.11 -14.67 4.16
C PRO A 417 -9.48 -13.30 4.46
N ALA A 418 -8.44 -12.96 3.71
CA ALA A 418 -7.68 -11.74 3.94
C ALA A 418 -7.27 -11.09 2.64
N LEU A 419 -7.31 -9.76 2.59
CA LEU A 419 -6.90 -8.93 1.45
C LEU A 419 -6.18 -7.68 1.96
N ASP A 420 -5.15 -7.23 1.25
CA ASP A 420 -4.44 -6.00 1.57
C ASP A 420 -4.64 -4.93 0.49
N GLY A 421 -4.09 -3.73 0.69
CA GLY A 421 -4.20 -2.64 -0.27
C GLY A 421 -5.41 -1.73 -0.05
N PHE A 422 -5.97 -1.66 1.16
CA PHE A 422 -7.11 -0.78 1.47
C PHE A 422 -6.72 0.64 1.89
N GLY A 423 -5.44 0.96 1.89
CA GLY A 423 -4.94 2.33 2.03
C GLY A 423 -5.22 3.22 0.82
N PRO A 424 -4.68 4.44 0.78
CA PRO A 424 -4.86 5.36 -0.36
C PRO A 424 -4.14 4.85 -1.61
N VAL A 425 -4.46 5.43 -2.77
CA VAL A 425 -3.72 5.19 -4.02
C VAL A 425 -2.34 5.82 -3.90
N THR A 426 -1.30 5.03 -4.16
CA THR A 426 0.10 5.42 -3.94
C THR A 426 0.89 5.46 -5.24
N GLY A 427 1.92 6.31 -5.26
CA GLY A 427 2.95 6.33 -6.30
C GLY A 427 4.35 6.41 -5.72
N ALA A 428 5.33 5.99 -6.51
CA ALA A 428 6.76 6.00 -6.17
C ALA A 428 7.09 5.34 -4.81
N TYR A 429 6.38 4.27 -4.46
CA TYR A 429 6.49 3.56 -3.19
C TYR A 429 7.93 3.13 -2.89
N GLY A 430 8.39 3.42 -1.67
CA GLY A 430 9.73 3.07 -1.20
C GLY A 430 10.86 3.91 -1.79
N THR A 431 10.55 5.08 -2.33
CA THR A 431 11.51 6.10 -2.78
C THR A 431 11.33 7.40 -2.00
N ASN A 432 12.28 8.33 -2.13
CA ASN A 432 12.16 9.66 -1.53
C ASN A 432 11.02 10.51 -2.14
N ASN A 433 10.42 10.06 -3.25
CA ASN A 433 9.28 10.69 -3.91
C ASN A 433 7.97 9.96 -3.64
N GLU A 434 7.91 9.13 -2.59
CA GLU A 434 6.68 8.43 -2.24
C GLU A 434 5.55 9.42 -1.96
N HIS A 435 4.40 9.13 -2.52
CA HIS A 435 3.23 9.99 -2.38
C HIS A 435 1.93 9.19 -2.44
N ILE A 436 0.86 9.84 -2.01
CA ILE A 436 -0.50 9.37 -2.23
C ILE A 436 -1.27 10.33 -3.12
N VAL A 437 -2.24 9.81 -3.86
CA VAL A 437 -3.21 10.62 -4.58
C VAL A 437 -4.23 11.17 -3.57
N ARG A 438 -4.28 12.49 -3.41
CA ARG A 438 -5.09 13.20 -2.39
C ARG A 438 -6.55 12.77 -2.38
N ASP A 439 -7.19 12.79 -3.54
CA ASP A 439 -8.62 12.49 -3.65
C ASP A 439 -8.94 11.02 -3.36
N SER A 440 -7.96 10.13 -3.46
CA SER A 440 -8.12 8.72 -3.11
C SER A 440 -8.41 8.50 -1.62
N LEU A 441 -8.04 9.45 -0.75
CA LEU A 441 -8.39 9.39 0.66
C LEU A 441 -9.91 9.26 0.84
N ILE A 442 -10.71 9.99 0.05
CA ILE A 442 -12.17 9.93 0.12
C ILE A 442 -12.67 8.57 -0.37
N ASP A 443 -12.30 8.18 -1.59
CA ASP A 443 -12.83 6.97 -2.22
C ASP A 443 -12.43 5.71 -1.45
N ARG A 444 -11.18 5.64 -0.98
CA ARG A 444 -10.69 4.51 -0.18
C ARG A 444 -11.37 4.46 1.19
N SER A 445 -11.62 5.61 1.83
CA SER A 445 -12.39 5.66 3.08
C SER A 445 -13.86 5.27 2.89
N VAL A 446 -14.50 5.64 1.77
CA VAL A 446 -15.85 5.17 1.43
C VAL A 446 -15.86 3.65 1.26
N LEU A 447 -14.91 3.10 0.49
CA LEU A 447 -14.80 1.66 0.28
C LEU A 447 -14.61 0.93 1.61
N LEU A 448 -13.64 1.33 2.41
CA LEU A 448 -13.35 0.70 3.69
C LEU A 448 -14.54 0.80 4.65
N ALA A 449 -15.18 1.97 4.76
CA ALA A 449 -16.37 2.15 5.60
C ALA A 449 -17.52 1.24 5.16
N TYR A 450 -17.73 1.12 3.86
CA TYR A 450 -18.81 0.28 3.33
C TYR A 450 -18.54 -1.21 3.58
N LEU A 451 -17.31 -1.67 3.41
CA LEU A 451 -16.88 -3.04 3.71
C LEU A 451 -16.99 -3.35 5.20
N ILE A 452 -16.56 -2.43 6.07
CA ILE A 452 -16.74 -2.57 7.53
C ILE A 452 -18.25 -2.71 7.85
N TYR A 453 -19.11 -1.88 7.28
CA TYR A 453 -20.55 -1.98 7.51
C TYR A 453 -21.13 -3.33 7.06
N LEU A 454 -20.73 -3.83 5.87
CA LEU A 454 -21.24 -5.10 5.33
C LEU A 454 -20.66 -6.34 6.02
N SER A 455 -19.52 -6.23 6.72
CA SER A 455 -18.91 -7.38 7.40
C SER A 455 -19.83 -8.00 8.46
N SER A 456 -20.67 -7.20 9.13
CA SER A 456 -21.71 -7.71 10.05
C SER A 456 -22.82 -8.52 9.37
N LYS A 457 -22.92 -8.42 8.03
CA LYS A 457 -23.87 -9.12 7.17
C LYS A 457 -23.18 -10.14 6.26
N ASN A 458 -21.96 -10.57 6.60
CA ASN A 458 -21.14 -11.48 5.79
C ASN A 458 -20.95 -11.01 4.32
N PHE A 459 -20.89 -9.69 4.11
CA PHE A 459 -20.75 -9.02 2.80
C PHE A 459 -21.92 -9.29 1.83
N GLU A 460 -23.08 -9.63 2.33
CA GLU A 460 -24.32 -9.70 1.56
C GLU A 460 -24.86 -8.28 1.27
N ILE A 461 -25.27 -8.05 0.01
CA ILE A 461 -25.71 -6.75 -0.52
C ILE A 461 -27.24 -6.64 -0.42
#